data_91a73ca4f90090699511272a06ebed5c
#
_entry.id   91a73ca4f90090699511272a06ebed5c
#
_cell.length_a   1.000
_cell.length_b   1.000
_cell.length_c   1.000
_cell.angle_alpha   90.00
_cell.angle_beta   90.00
_cell.angle_gamma   90.00
#
_symmetry.space_group_name_H-M   'P 1'
#
loop_
_entity.id
_entity.type
_entity.pdbx_description
1 polymer ?
#
loop_
_entity_poly.entity_id
_entity_poly.type
_entity_poly.pdbx_seq_one_letter_code
_entity_poly.pdbx_strand_id
1 'polypeptide(L)'
;MEQQQIEQLGDELYQAMSKREMVSPLTSRGFDISLDDAYHISLRMLQRRLDAGERIIGKKIGVTSKAVQNMLNVHQPDFGYLTDRMVYNSGEAVPISERLIQPRAEGEIAFILKKDLTGPGVTNADVLAATECVMPCFEIVDSRIQDWKIAIEDTVADNASCGLFVLGDQAISPRKVDLVTCGMVVEKNGQVISTGAGAAALGSPVNCVAWLANTLGRFGISLKAGEVILSGSLVPLEPVKAGDFMRVDIGGMGSASVRFI
;
A
#
# COMPACT_ATOMS: atom_id res chain seq x y z
N MET A 1 14.75 -4.37 20.11
CA MET A 1 15.19 -5.78 19.84
C MET A 1 16.69 -5.83 19.49
N GLU A 2 17.32 -7.02 19.59
CA GLU A 2 18.69 -7.21 19.08
C GLU A 2 18.70 -7.30 17.53
N GLN A 3 19.78 -6.82 16.90
CA GLN A 3 19.89 -6.78 15.44
C GLN A 3 19.73 -8.17 14.80
N GLN A 4 20.26 -9.21 15.43
CA GLN A 4 20.15 -10.59 14.95
C GLN A 4 18.69 -11.09 14.92
N GLN A 5 17.89 -10.70 15.91
CA GLN A 5 16.45 -11.06 15.96
C GLN A 5 15.67 -10.34 14.85
N ILE A 6 15.96 -9.06 14.62
CA ILE A 6 15.36 -8.26 13.53
C ILE A 6 15.65 -8.94 12.18
N GLU A 7 16.90 -9.29 11.93
CA GLU A 7 17.31 -9.94 10.68
C GLU A 7 16.64 -11.31 10.51
N GLN A 8 16.54 -12.11 11.59
CA GLN A 8 15.89 -13.40 11.56
C GLN A 8 14.40 -13.29 11.21
N LEU A 9 13.68 -12.34 11.83
CA LEU A 9 12.26 -12.15 11.57
C LEU A 9 12.00 -11.61 10.15
N GLY A 10 12.82 -10.69 9.65
CA GLY A 10 12.73 -10.20 8.27
C GLY A 10 13.02 -11.29 7.23
N ASP A 11 14.00 -12.15 7.49
CA ASP A 11 14.32 -13.32 6.66
C ASP A 11 13.17 -14.34 6.68
N GLU A 12 12.54 -14.56 7.83
CA GLU A 12 11.36 -15.43 7.98
C GLU A 12 10.17 -14.92 7.16
N LEU A 13 9.85 -13.63 7.26
CA LEU A 13 8.76 -13.03 6.47
C LEU A 13 9.04 -13.09 4.96
N TYR A 14 10.29 -12.87 4.53
CA TYR A 14 10.67 -13.05 3.14
C TYR A 14 10.48 -14.50 2.67
N GLN A 15 10.86 -15.49 3.49
CA GLN A 15 10.66 -16.90 3.18
C GLN A 15 9.17 -17.27 3.15
N ALA A 16 8.39 -16.77 4.10
CA ALA A 16 6.93 -16.95 4.14
C ALA A 16 6.27 -16.43 2.86
N MET A 17 6.64 -15.22 2.42
CA MET A 17 6.19 -14.66 1.14
C MET A 17 6.59 -15.55 -0.04
N SER A 18 7.85 -15.96 -0.11
CA SER A 18 8.39 -16.74 -1.24
C SER A 18 7.78 -18.13 -1.35
N LYS A 19 7.48 -18.77 -0.22
CA LYS A 19 6.86 -20.11 -0.15
C LYS A 19 5.34 -20.06 -0.11
N ARG A 20 4.75 -18.87 0.06
CA ARG A 20 3.32 -18.65 0.29
C ARG A 20 2.82 -19.39 1.53
N GLU A 21 3.53 -19.26 2.61
CA GLU A 21 3.22 -19.84 3.90
C GLU A 21 2.84 -18.75 4.90
N MET A 22 1.94 -19.06 5.81
CA MET A 22 1.61 -18.17 6.91
C MET A 22 2.53 -18.40 8.10
N VAL A 23 2.81 -17.33 8.84
CA VAL A 23 3.52 -17.38 10.11
C VAL A 23 2.61 -16.90 11.23
N SER A 24 2.87 -17.37 12.46
CA SER A 24 2.15 -16.85 13.63
C SER A 24 2.49 -15.36 13.84
N PRO A 25 1.59 -14.55 14.44
CA PRO A 25 1.86 -13.16 14.74
C PRO A 25 3.18 -13.01 15.49
N LEU A 26 4.03 -12.08 15.03
CA LEU A 26 5.36 -11.84 15.62
C LEU A 26 5.21 -11.35 17.06
N THR A 27 4.22 -10.47 17.29
CA THR A 27 3.90 -9.91 18.60
C THR A 27 3.43 -10.94 19.62
N SER A 28 2.95 -12.12 19.18
CA SER A 28 2.52 -13.20 20.06
C SER A 28 3.64 -14.14 20.53
N ARG A 29 4.87 -13.93 20.05
CA ARG A 29 6.00 -14.85 20.27
C ARG A 29 6.90 -14.49 21.46
N GLY A 30 6.44 -13.55 22.32
CA GLY A 30 7.19 -13.12 23.49
C GLY A 30 8.31 -12.12 23.18
N PHE A 31 8.34 -11.54 21.98
CA PHE A 31 9.19 -10.40 21.64
C PHE A 31 8.47 -9.10 22.02
N ASP A 32 9.21 -8.18 22.63
CA ASP A 32 8.78 -6.79 22.79
C ASP A 32 9.21 -6.01 21.54
N ILE A 33 8.32 -5.99 20.53
CA ILE A 33 8.59 -5.37 19.23
C ILE A 33 8.08 -3.94 19.26
N SER A 34 8.97 -2.96 19.22
CA SER A 34 8.58 -1.57 19.00
C SER A 34 8.23 -1.32 17.53
N LEU A 35 7.56 -0.20 17.26
CA LEU A 35 7.25 0.18 15.88
C LEU A 35 8.53 0.40 15.04
N ASP A 36 9.59 0.93 15.66
CA ASP A 36 10.89 1.09 15.00
C ASP A 36 11.54 -0.26 14.66
N ASP A 37 11.46 -1.25 15.57
CA ASP A 37 11.91 -2.61 15.29
C ASP A 37 11.12 -3.21 14.12
N ALA A 38 9.80 -3.02 14.08
CA ALA A 38 8.94 -3.51 13.00
C ALA A 38 9.35 -2.92 11.63
N TYR A 39 9.66 -1.63 11.54
CA TYR A 39 10.23 -1.04 10.32
C TYR A 39 11.60 -1.63 9.96
N HIS A 40 12.46 -1.92 10.92
CA HIS A 40 13.75 -2.57 10.64
C HIS A 40 13.57 -4.00 10.13
N ILE A 41 12.60 -4.76 10.67
CA ILE A 41 12.23 -6.09 10.17
C ILE A 41 11.74 -5.98 8.72
N SER A 42 10.85 -5.01 8.43
CA SER A 42 10.37 -4.73 7.08
C SER A 42 11.49 -4.38 6.11
N LEU A 43 12.44 -3.54 6.52
CA LEU A 43 13.61 -3.19 5.70
C LEU A 43 14.50 -4.41 5.44
N ARG A 44 14.63 -5.34 6.39
CA ARG A 44 15.35 -6.60 6.15
C ARG A 44 14.63 -7.47 5.12
N MET A 45 13.32 -7.62 5.20
CA MET A 45 12.51 -8.31 4.20
C MET A 45 12.66 -7.66 2.81
N LEU A 46 12.61 -6.33 2.74
CA LEU A 46 12.84 -5.57 1.50
C LEU A 46 14.24 -5.84 0.94
N GLN A 47 15.28 -5.81 1.79
CA GLN A 47 16.66 -6.08 1.34
C GLN A 47 16.79 -7.44 0.64
N ARG A 48 16.10 -8.47 1.17
CA ARG A 48 16.06 -9.80 0.53
C ARG A 48 15.43 -9.77 -0.86
N ARG A 49 14.40 -8.94 -1.05
CA ARG A 49 13.78 -8.75 -2.36
C ARG A 49 14.73 -8.05 -3.33
N LEU A 50 15.45 -7.03 -2.86
CA LEU A 50 16.46 -6.32 -3.66
C LEU A 50 17.62 -7.24 -4.03
N ASP A 51 18.11 -8.07 -3.10
CA ASP A 51 19.15 -9.08 -3.34
C ASP A 51 18.69 -10.12 -4.39
N ALA A 52 17.38 -10.40 -4.47
CA ALA A 52 16.77 -11.24 -5.49
C ALA A 52 16.53 -10.51 -6.84
N GLY A 53 17.03 -9.28 -6.98
CA GLY A 53 17.01 -8.49 -8.22
C GLY A 53 15.77 -7.65 -8.44
N GLU A 54 14.90 -7.47 -7.44
CA GLU A 54 13.79 -6.51 -7.51
C GLU A 54 14.30 -5.07 -7.34
N ARG A 55 13.53 -4.11 -7.82
CA ARG A 55 13.83 -2.68 -7.70
C ARG A 55 12.67 -1.95 -7.06
N ILE A 56 12.96 -1.02 -6.15
CA ILE A 56 11.93 -0.13 -5.59
C ILE A 56 11.43 0.78 -6.71
N ILE A 57 10.10 0.82 -6.89
CA ILE A 57 9.43 1.70 -7.85
C ILE A 57 8.41 2.62 -7.19
N GLY A 58 8.25 2.53 -5.88
CA GLY A 58 7.30 3.36 -5.16
C GLY A 58 7.10 2.96 -3.71
N LYS A 59 6.05 3.52 -3.13
CA LYS A 59 5.64 3.29 -1.74
C LYS A 59 4.12 3.32 -1.62
N LYS A 60 3.57 2.69 -0.60
CA LYS A 60 2.15 2.76 -0.25
C LYS A 60 1.97 3.30 1.16
N ILE A 61 0.81 3.86 1.43
CA ILE A 61 0.42 4.37 2.72
C ILE A 61 -0.81 3.61 3.18
N GLY A 62 -0.72 2.94 4.31
CA GLY A 62 -1.82 2.22 4.93
C GLY A 62 -2.35 2.92 6.17
N VAL A 63 -3.44 2.37 6.73
CA VAL A 63 -4.04 2.86 7.99
C VAL A 63 -4.43 4.35 7.90
N THR A 64 -4.94 4.79 6.76
CA THR A 64 -5.25 6.19 6.48
C THR A 64 -6.63 6.63 6.99
N SER A 65 -7.55 5.69 7.24
CA SER A 65 -8.89 6.00 7.77
C SER A 65 -8.92 6.00 9.30
N LYS A 66 -9.69 6.91 9.88
CA LYS A 66 -9.89 6.96 11.33
C LYS A 66 -10.51 5.68 11.90
N ALA A 67 -11.35 5.00 11.13
CA ALA A 67 -11.95 3.73 11.54
C ALA A 67 -10.88 2.65 11.73
N VAL A 68 -9.95 2.51 10.80
CA VAL A 68 -8.84 1.55 10.88
C VAL A 68 -7.85 1.95 11.97
N GLN A 69 -7.51 3.24 12.10
CA GLN A 69 -6.67 3.73 13.19
C GLN A 69 -7.24 3.39 14.57
N ASN A 70 -8.53 3.62 14.76
CA ASN A 70 -9.21 3.28 16.03
C ASN A 70 -9.23 1.76 16.28
N MET A 71 -9.47 0.95 15.23
CA MET A 71 -9.48 -0.51 15.33
C MET A 71 -8.10 -1.07 15.77
N LEU A 72 -7.02 -0.49 15.23
CA LEU A 72 -5.63 -0.89 15.56
C LEU A 72 -5.07 -0.15 16.77
N ASN A 73 -5.86 0.76 17.39
CA ASN A 73 -5.43 1.62 18.50
C ASN A 73 -4.16 2.44 18.19
N VAL A 74 -4.10 3.00 16.97
CA VAL A 74 -3.00 3.85 16.51
C VAL A 74 -3.50 5.24 16.11
N HIS A 75 -2.57 6.20 16.01
CA HIS A 75 -2.90 7.60 15.73
C HIS A 75 -2.24 8.14 14.46
N GLN A 76 -1.54 7.28 13.72
CA GLN A 76 -0.84 7.62 12.49
C GLN A 76 -0.97 6.51 11.46
N PRO A 77 -0.78 6.82 10.16
CA PRO A 77 -0.63 5.83 9.10
C PRO A 77 0.62 4.97 9.25
N ASP A 78 0.68 3.90 8.48
CA ASP A 78 1.89 3.13 8.20
C ASP A 78 2.30 3.29 6.73
N PHE A 79 3.44 2.69 6.35
CA PHE A 79 3.88 2.66 4.96
C PHE A 79 4.63 1.37 4.62
N GLY A 80 4.60 1.03 3.33
CA GLY A 80 5.36 -0.08 2.76
C GLY A 80 6.02 0.31 1.45
N TYR A 81 6.93 -0.53 0.97
CA TYR A 81 7.66 -0.35 -0.27
C TYR A 81 7.05 -1.17 -1.41
N LEU A 82 6.97 -0.56 -2.59
CA LEU A 82 6.51 -1.18 -3.83
C LEU A 82 7.73 -1.52 -4.70
N THR A 83 7.73 -2.75 -5.23
CA THR A 83 8.76 -3.19 -6.16
C THR A 83 8.20 -3.43 -7.57
N ASP A 84 9.09 -3.49 -8.55
CA ASP A 84 8.76 -3.70 -9.96
C ASP A 84 8.12 -5.07 -10.26
N ARG A 85 8.20 -6.02 -9.32
CA ARG A 85 7.49 -7.31 -9.43
C ARG A 85 6.08 -7.29 -8.87
N MET A 86 5.63 -6.17 -8.31
CA MET A 86 4.31 -6.03 -7.69
C MET A 86 3.28 -5.38 -8.60
N VAL A 87 3.71 -4.72 -9.69
CA VAL A 87 2.85 -3.92 -10.55
C VAL A 87 2.21 -4.72 -11.66
N TYR A 88 0.91 -4.45 -11.88
CA TYR A 88 0.11 -4.89 -13.00
C TYR A 88 -0.61 -3.70 -13.64
N ASN A 89 -1.01 -3.83 -14.89
CA ASN A 89 -1.84 -2.84 -15.58
C ASN A 89 -3.31 -3.24 -15.54
N SER A 90 -4.20 -2.27 -15.67
CA SER A 90 -5.64 -2.50 -15.78
C SER A 90 -5.96 -3.49 -16.90
N GLY A 91 -6.88 -4.43 -16.61
CA GLY A 91 -7.27 -5.49 -17.55
C GLY A 91 -6.36 -6.71 -17.56
N GLU A 92 -5.19 -6.66 -16.93
CA GLU A 92 -4.34 -7.85 -16.82
C GLU A 92 -4.95 -8.91 -15.89
N ALA A 93 -4.64 -10.19 -16.18
CA ALA A 93 -4.97 -11.29 -15.29
C ALA A 93 -3.87 -11.45 -14.23
N VAL A 94 -4.26 -11.42 -12.96
CA VAL A 94 -3.34 -11.54 -11.83
C VAL A 94 -3.41 -12.95 -11.27
N PRO A 95 -2.31 -13.74 -11.32
CA PRO A 95 -2.27 -15.12 -10.82
C PRO A 95 -2.13 -15.14 -9.30
N ILE A 96 -3.19 -14.75 -8.58
CA ILE A 96 -3.15 -14.60 -7.13
C ILE A 96 -2.89 -15.91 -6.41
N SER A 97 -3.41 -17.02 -6.91
CA SER A 97 -3.19 -18.35 -6.33
C SER A 97 -1.71 -18.77 -6.33
N GLU A 98 -0.91 -18.19 -7.24
CA GLU A 98 0.52 -18.46 -7.37
C GLU A 98 1.39 -17.42 -6.63
N ARG A 99 0.81 -16.27 -6.27
CA ARG A 99 1.56 -15.11 -5.80
C ARG A 99 1.25 -14.71 -4.37
N LEU A 100 0.02 -14.95 -3.89
CA LEU A 100 -0.49 -14.41 -2.64
C LEU A 100 -1.01 -15.53 -1.73
N ILE A 101 -1.20 -15.19 -0.45
CA ILE A 101 -1.60 -16.11 0.62
C ILE A 101 -3.06 -15.86 1.04
N GLN A 102 -3.37 -14.64 1.42
CA GLN A 102 -4.66 -14.21 1.98
C GLN A 102 -5.10 -12.87 1.36
N PRO A 103 -5.22 -12.77 0.02
CA PRO A 103 -5.36 -11.49 -0.66
C PRO A 103 -6.68 -10.79 -0.33
N ARG A 104 -6.59 -9.46 -0.17
CA ARG A 104 -7.72 -8.55 -0.13
C ARG A 104 -7.43 -7.37 -1.03
N ALA A 105 -8.45 -6.84 -1.71
CA ALA A 105 -8.31 -5.70 -2.60
C ALA A 105 -8.95 -4.45 -2.00
N GLU A 106 -8.34 -3.30 -2.28
CA GLU A 106 -8.90 -1.99 -1.95
C GLU A 106 -8.67 -0.99 -3.07
N GLY A 107 -9.66 -0.11 -3.28
CA GLY A 107 -9.58 0.95 -4.28
C GLY A 107 -8.84 2.16 -3.72
N GLU A 108 -7.91 2.68 -4.51
CA GLU A 108 -7.06 3.81 -4.13
C GLU A 108 -6.81 4.78 -5.27
N ILE A 109 -6.11 5.87 -4.96
CA ILE A 109 -5.54 6.79 -5.94
C ILE A 109 -4.02 6.66 -5.90
N ALA A 110 -3.43 6.31 -7.05
CA ALA A 110 -1.99 6.32 -7.25
C ALA A 110 -1.52 7.70 -7.73
N PHE A 111 -0.44 8.20 -7.12
CA PHE A 111 0.27 9.41 -7.54
C PHE A 111 1.56 9.00 -8.25
N ILE A 112 1.81 9.55 -9.44
CA ILE A 112 3.07 9.38 -10.17
C ILE A 112 3.85 10.68 -10.01
N LEU A 113 5.04 10.59 -9.43
CA LEU A 113 5.85 11.78 -9.16
C LEU A 113 6.71 12.16 -10.38
N LYS A 114 6.84 13.45 -10.64
CA LYS A 114 7.78 14.01 -11.64
C LYS A 114 8.98 14.72 -11.01
N LYS A 115 8.93 14.95 -9.69
CA LYS A 115 10.02 15.57 -8.92
C LYS A 115 10.16 14.87 -7.59
N ASP A 116 11.36 14.88 -7.06
CA ASP A 116 11.62 14.41 -5.70
C ASP A 116 10.86 15.25 -4.68
N LEU A 117 10.34 14.58 -3.64
CA LEU A 117 9.78 15.20 -2.43
C LEU A 117 10.65 14.79 -1.25
N THR A 118 11.27 15.79 -0.63
CA THR A 118 12.17 15.58 0.51
C THR A 118 11.64 16.35 1.72
N GLY A 119 11.12 15.62 2.70
CA GLY A 119 10.73 16.18 4.00
C GLY A 119 11.94 16.36 4.93
N PRO A 120 11.70 16.92 6.14
CA PRO A 120 10.42 17.44 6.65
C PRO A 120 10.01 18.79 6.04
N GLY A 121 8.73 19.14 6.17
CA GLY A 121 8.21 20.44 5.74
C GLY A 121 7.50 20.42 4.38
N VAL A 122 7.30 19.23 3.79
CA VAL A 122 6.52 19.08 2.55
C VAL A 122 5.06 19.44 2.81
N THR A 123 4.53 20.34 1.99
CA THR A 123 3.14 20.79 2.02
C THR A 123 2.31 20.12 0.90
N ASN A 124 0.98 20.28 0.97
CA ASN A 124 0.09 19.81 -0.09
C ASN A 124 0.39 20.51 -1.44
N ALA A 125 0.82 21.75 -1.40
CA ALA A 125 1.22 22.48 -2.61
C ALA A 125 2.47 21.85 -3.26
N ASP A 126 3.42 21.43 -2.46
CA ASP A 126 4.63 20.73 -2.93
C ASP A 126 4.28 19.38 -3.55
N VAL A 127 3.39 18.60 -2.92
CA VAL A 127 2.89 17.33 -3.45
C VAL A 127 2.24 17.54 -4.82
N LEU A 128 1.29 18.49 -4.93
CA LEU A 128 0.62 18.80 -6.19
C LEU A 128 1.59 19.29 -7.27
N ALA A 129 2.61 20.05 -6.90
CA ALA A 129 3.64 20.53 -7.83
C ALA A 129 4.60 19.42 -8.29
N ALA A 130 4.85 18.42 -7.44
CA ALA A 130 5.72 17.29 -7.71
C ALA A 130 5.01 16.13 -8.43
N THR A 131 3.67 16.09 -8.44
CA THR A 131 2.89 15.04 -9.08
C THR A 131 2.73 15.31 -10.57
N GLU A 132 3.06 14.32 -11.40
CA GLU A 132 2.80 14.35 -12.84
C GLU A 132 1.32 14.07 -13.12
N CYS A 133 0.84 12.96 -12.61
CA CYS A 133 -0.53 12.52 -12.78
C CYS A 133 -1.01 11.69 -11.58
N VAL A 134 -2.34 11.54 -11.51
CA VAL A 134 -3.02 10.60 -10.62
C VAL A 134 -3.80 9.60 -11.45
N MET A 135 -3.95 8.39 -10.93
CA MET A 135 -4.61 7.27 -11.61
C MET A 135 -5.46 6.49 -10.61
N PRO A 136 -6.64 5.95 -11.01
CA PRO A 136 -7.30 4.92 -10.22
C PRO A 136 -6.39 3.72 -10.07
N CYS A 137 -6.41 3.04 -8.92
CA CYS A 137 -5.67 1.80 -8.76
C CYS A 137 -6.37 0.86 -7.77
N PHE A 138 -5.96 -0.40 -7.81
CA PHE A 138 -6.18 -1.33 -6.72
C PHE A 138 -4.85 -1.58 -6.00
N GLU A 139 -4.83 -1.52 -4.67
CA GLU A 139 -3.85 -2.26 -3.88
C GLU A 139 -4.43 -3.64 -3.57
N ILE A 140 -3.63 -4.67 -3.74
CA ILE A 140 -3.94 -6.04 -3.33
C ILE A 140 -3.04 -6.35 -2.16
N VAL A 141 -3.56 -6.10 -0.97
CA VAL A 141 -2.84 -6.41 0.27
C VAL A 141 -2.83 -7.92 0.49
N ASP A 142 -1.75 -8.40 1.09
CA ASP A 142 -1.55 -9.81 1.43
C ASP A 142 -0.75 -9.92 2.71
N SER A 143 -1.31 -10.52 3.73
CA SER A 143 -0.59 -10.71 4.98
C SER A 143 0.10 -12.08 5.03
N ARG A 144 1.38 -12.08 5.44
CA ARG A 144 2.10 -13.32 5.79
C ARG A 144 1.74 -13.78 7.20
N ILE A 145 1.06 -12.92 7.98
CA ILE A 145 0.60 -13.24 9.32
C ILE A 145 -0.74 -14.00 9.27
N GLN A 146 -0.79 -15.12 9.97
CA GLN A 146 -1.91 -16.05 9.95
C GLN A 146 -3.25 -15.40 10.27
N ASP A 147 -4.27 -15.65 9.41
CA ASP A 147 -5.67 -15.25 9.59
C ASP A 147 -5.88 -13.75 9.80
N TRP A 148 -4.93 -12.92 9.34
CA TRP A 148 -4.97 -11.48 9.57
C TRP A 148 -5.04 -11.09 11.07
N LYS A 149 -4.50 -11.93 11.95
CA LYS A 149 -4.41 -11.64 13.38
C LYS A 149 -3.23 -10.71 13.66
N ILE A 150 -3.33 -9.48 13.22
CA ILE A 150 -2.25 -8.49 13.22
C ILE A 150 -2.45 -7.42 14.31
N ALA A 151 -1.37 -7.08 15.01
CA ALA A 151 -1.17 -5.78 15.63
C ALA A 151 -0.48 -4.85 14.64
N ILE A 152 -0.31 -3.58 14.99
CA ILE A 152 0.35 -2.61 14.09
C ILE A 152 1.81 -3.00 13.81
N GLU A 153 2.51 -3.54 14.78
CA GLU A 153 3.89 -4.00 14.64
C GLU A 153 3.98 -5.19 13.67
N ASP A 154 2.99 -6.09 13.68
CA ASP A 154 2.94 -7.23 12.76
C ASP A 154 2.80 -6.76 11.30
N THR A 155 1.85 -5.85 11.03
CA THR A 155 1.62 -5.37 9.65
C THR A 155 2.77 -4.52 9.15
N VAL A 156 3.35 -3.66 9.98
CA VAL A 156 4.52 -2.85 9.62
C VAL A 156 5.72 -3.74 9.32
N ALA A 157 6.02 -4.74 10.16
CA ALA A 157 7.10 -5.69 9.92
C ALA A 157 6.92 -6.44 8.60
N ASP A 158 5.68 -6.71 8.23
CA ASP A 158 5.25 -7.40 7.02
C ASP A 158 5.07 -6.44 5.80
N ASN A 159 5.89 -5.40 5.72
CA ASN A 159 5.86 -4.37 4.67
C ASN A 159 4.47 -3.71 4.54
N ALA A 160 3.85 -3.38 5.65
CA ALA A 160 2.47 -2.87 5.73
C ALA A 160 1.47 -3.77 4.98
N SER A 161 1.67 -5.08 5.06
CA SER A 161 0.89 -6.12 4.38
C SER A 161 0.76 -5.94 2.86
N CYS A 162 1.72 -5.28 2.22
CA CYS A 162 1.69 -5.04 0.78
C CYS A 162 1.89 -6.35 0.00
N GLY A 163 1.06 -6.58 -1.00
CA GLY A 163 1.15 -7.73 -1.93
C GLY A 163 1.43 -7.29 -3.36
N LEU A 164 0.41 -6.88 -4.09
CA LEU A 164 0.49 -6.43 -5.48
C LEU A 164 -0.30 -5.11 -5.65
N PHE A 165 -0.19 -4.47 -6.81
CA PHE A 165 -1.07 -3.37 -7.17
C PHE A 165 -1.34 -3.31 -8.68
N VAL A 166 -2.49 -2.72 -9.04
CA VAL A 166 -2.96 -2.60 -10.41
C VAL A 166 -3.21 -1.14 -10.72
N LEU A 167 -2.53 -0.59 -11.73
CA LEU A 167 -2.71 0.78 -12.17
C LEU A 167 -3.78 0.87 -13.26
N GLY A 168 -4.61 1.90 -13.21
CA GLY A 168 -5.56 2.22 -14.27
C GLY A 168 -4.89 2.75 -15.53
N ASP A 169 -5.66 2.90 -16.61
CA ASP A 169 -5.14 3.29 -17.93
C ASP A 169 -5.11 4.80 -18.15
N GLN A 170 -5.81 5.57 -17.31
CA GLN A 170 -5.95 7.01 -17.49
C GLN A 170 -5.09 7.78 -16.51
N ALA A 171 -4.13 8.55 -17.03
CA ALA A 171 -3.28 9.45 -16.29
C ALA A 171 -3.88 10.87 -16.32
N ILE A 172 -4.38 11.35 -15.19
CA ILE A 172 -5.06 12.65 -15.08
C ILE A 172 -4.19 13.62 -14.28
N SER A 173 -4.06 14.87 -14.75
CA SER A 173 -3.40 15.91 -13.95
C SER A 173 -4.16 16.11 -12.63
N PRO A 174 -3.47 16.14 -11.47
CA PRO A 174 -4.11 16.31 -10.17
C PRO A 174 -4.86 17.65 -10.03
N ARG A 175 -4.63 18.58 -10.97
CA ARG A 175 -5.33 19.89 -11.02
C ARG A 175 -6.69 19.83 -11.72
N LYS A 176 -7.03 18.72 -12.39
CA LYS A 176 -8.28 18.53 -13.14
C LYS A 176 -9.36 17.78 -12.37
N VAL A 177 -9.05 17.30 -11.18
CA VAL A 177 -9.98 16.53 -10.33
C VAL A 177 -9.92 17.07 -8.90
N ASP A 178 -11.07 17.16 -8.25
CA ASP A 178 -11.13 17.43 -6.81
C ASP A 178 -10.82 16.12 -6.05
N LEU A 179 -9.57 15.98 -5.62
CA LEU A 179 -9.09 14.80 -4.93
C LEU A 179 -9.73 14.56 -3.55
N VAL A 180 -10.43 15.54 -2.99
CA VAL A 180 -11.14 15.41 -1.71
C VAL A 180 -12.53 14.83 -1.92
N THR A 181 -13.25 15.36 -2.91
CA THR A 181 -14.68 15.03 -3.12
C THR A 181 -14.92 14.07 -4.27
N CYS A 182 -13.89 13.65 -5.03
CA CYS A 182 -14.06 12.64 -6.07
C CYS A 182 -14.67 11.36 -5.46
N GLY A 183 -15.78 10.93 -6.04
CA GLY A 183 -16.45 9.70 -5.64
C GLY A 183 -15.77 8.49 -6.25
N MET A 184 -15.74 7.40 -5.48
CA MET A 184 -15.27 6.08 -5.92
C MET A 184 -16.42 5.07 -5.85
N VAL A 185 -16.52 4.21 -6.85
CA VAL A 185 -17.39 3.03 -6.88
C VAL A 185 -16.54 1.82 -7.13
N VAL A 186 -16.69 0.78 -6.30
CA VAL A 186 -16.00 -0.51 -6.48
C VAL A 186 -17.04 -1.60 -6.76
N GLU A 187 -16.79 -2.33 -7.83
CA GLU A 187 -17.58 -3.48 -8.25
C GLU A 187 -16.77 -4.77 -8.12
N LYS A 188 -17.46 -5.84 -7.71
CA LYS A 188 -16.96 -7.21 -7.72
C LYS A 188 -17.95 -8.11 -8.45
N ASN A 189 -17.50 -8.79 -9.50
CA ASN A 189 -18.33 -9.70 -10.30
C ASN A 189 -19.62 -9.04 -10.85
N GLY A 190 -19.52 -7.75 -11.23
CA GLY A 190 -20.65 -6.97 -11.78
C GLY A 190 -21.63 -6.42 -10.74
N GLN A 191 -21.30 -6.50 -9.46
CA GLN A 191 -22.10 -5.93 -8.37
C GLN A 191 -21.32 -4.83 -7.65
N VAL A 192 -21.93 -3.69 -7.42
CA VAL A 192 -21.36 -2.62 -6.56
C VAL A 192 -21.30 -3.14 -5.14
N ILE A 193 -20.07 -3.18 -4.58
CA ILE A 193 -19.83 -3.68 -3.22
C ILE A 193 -19.47 -2.57 -2.24
N SER A 194 -18.91 -1.46 -2.73
CA SER A 194 -18.57 -0.32 -1.87
C SER A 194 -18.49 0.98 -2.66
N THR A 195 -18.63 2.07 -1.94
CA THR A 195 -18.44 3.43 -2.45
C THR A 195 -17.65 4.24 -1.44
N GLY A 196 -16.88 5.21 -1.91
CA GLY A 196 -16.05 6.07 -1.07
C GLY A 196 -15.81 7.43 -1.71
N ALA A 197 -15.03 8.24 -1.03
CA ALA A 197 -14.58 9.53 -1.54
C ALA A 197 -13.14 9.78 -1.12
N GLY A 198 -12.43 10.64 -1.82
CA GLY A 198 -11.04 10.96 -1.54
C GLY A 198 -10.78 11.39 -0.09
N ALA A 199 -11.73 12.07 0.53
CA ALA A 199 -11.66 12.47 1.94
C ALA A 199 -11.51 11.31 2.94
N ALA A 200 -11.80 10.06 2.56
CA ALA A 200 -11.61 8.91 3.43
C ALA A 200 -10.12 8.70 3.80
N ALA A 201 -9.20 9.06 2.92
CA ALA A 201 -7.76 8.96 3.14
C ALA A 201 -7.23 10.26 3.80
N LEU A 202 -7.12 10.29 5.14
CA LEU A 202 -6.64 11.44 5.94
C LEU A 202 -7.27 12.80 5.59
N GLY A 203 -8.52 12.82 5.16
CA GLY A 203 -9.22 14.02 4.70
C GLY A 203 -8.86 14.44 3.27
N SER A 204 -7.76 13.95 2.71
CA SER A 204 -7.34 14.12 1.31
C SER A 204 -6.20 13.15 0.98
N PRO A 205 -6.20 12.48 -0.18
CA PRO A 205 -5.05 11.69 -0.65
C PRO A 205 -3.73 12.47 -0.70
N VAL A 206 -3.80 13.77 -0.95
CA VAL A 206 -2.62 14.66 -0.94
C VAL A 206 -1.98 14.75 0.45
N ASN A 207 -2.82 14.73 1.51
CA ASN A 207 -2.33 14.72 2.90
C ASN A 207 -1.53 13.44 3.19
N CYS A 208 -1.95 12.31 2.62
CA CYS A 208 -1.25 11.04 2.79
C CYS A 208 0.16 11.11 2.19
N VAL A 209 0.29 11.61 0.97
CA VAL A 209 1.59 11.77 0.29
C VAL A 209 2.50 12.76 1.04
N ALA A 210 1.95 13.89 1.51
CA ALA A 210 2.70 14.85 2.32
C ALA A 210 3.16 14.22 3.65
N TRP A 211 2.28 13.46 4.32
CA TRP A 211 2.61 12.73 5.54
C TRP A 211 3.77 11.76 5.30
N LEU A 212 3.71 10.96 4.23
CA LEU A 212 4.77 10.00 3.90
C LEU A 212 6.11 10.69 3.63
N ALA A 213 6.12 11.74 2.81
CA ALA A 213 7.33 12.50 2.51
C ALA A 213 7.96 13.08 3.77
N ASN A 214 7.13 13.63 4.68
CA ASN A 214 7.59 14.19 5.94
C ASN A 214 8.09 13.12 6.93
N THR A 215 7.43 11.96 6.96
CA THR A 215 7.83 10.85 7.82
C THR A 215 9.17 10.28 7.39
N LEU A 216 9.32 9.93 6.12
CA LEU A 216 10.56 9.39 5.57
C LEU A 216 11.70 10.40 5.55
N GLY A 217 11.39 11.70 5.38
CA GLY A 217 12.38 12.77 5.41
C GLY A 217 13.13 12.90 6.75
N ARG A 218 12.51 12.46 7.86
CA ARG A 218 13.18 12.39 9.18
C ARG A 218 14.33 11.38 9.20
N PHE A 219 14.30 10.42 8.30
CA PHE A 219 15.32 9.39 8.12
C PHE A 219 16.21 9.64 6.89
N GLY A 220 16.12 10.85 6.28
CA GLY A 220 16.89 11.21 5.09
C GLY A 220 16.44 10.50 3.81
N ILE A 221 15.25 9.91 3.81
CA ILE A 221 14.68 9.19 2.66
C ILE A 221 13.70 10.13 1.93
N SER A 222 13.94 10.34 0.62
CA SER A 222 13.05 11.11 -0.24
C SER A 222 12.13 10.19 -1.03
N LEU A 223 10.95 10.68 -1.39
CA LEU A 223 10.17 10.12 -2.49
C LEU A 223 10.80 10.61 -3.80
N LYS A 224 11.01 9.72 -4.75
CA LYS A 224 11.77 10.00 -5.97
C LYS A 224 10.87 10.29 -7.17
N ALA A 225 11.35 11.13 -8.08
CA ALA A 225 10.73 11.28 -9.39
C ALA A 225 10.62 9.91 -10.10
N GLY A 226 9.45 9.65 -10.70
CA GLY A 226 9.11 8.36 -11.31
C GLY A 226 8.51 7.33 -10.35
N GLU A 227 8.56 7.55 -9.03
CA GLU A 227 7.91 6.64 -8.08
C GLU A 227 6.38 6.74 -8.14
N VAL A 228 5.76 5.59 -7.91
CA VAL A 228 4.32 5.42 -7.67
C VAL A 228 4.06 5.50 -6.18
N ILE A 229 3.14 6.37 -5.77
CA ILE A 229 2.71 6.46 -4.37
C ILE A 229 1.22 6.09 -4.29
N LEU A 230 0.89 4.97 -3.64
CA LEU A 230 -0.49 4.59 -3.33
C LEU A 230 -0.92 5.33 -2.07
N SER A 231 -2.01 6.09 -2.15
CA SER A 231 -2.34 7.11 -1.16
C SER A 231 -3.19 6.62 0.02
N GLY A 232 -3.52 5.36 0.06
CA GLY A 232 -4.41 4.77 1.07
C GLY A 232 -5.83 4.62 0.58
N SER A 233 -6.50 3.63 1.13
CA SER A 233 -7.81 3.20 0.67
C SER A 233 -8.91 4.23 0.89
N LEU A 234 -9.82 4.33 -0.09
CA LEU A 234 -11.05 5.11 -0.02
C LEU A 234 -12.26 4.25 0.37
N VAL A 235 -12.10 2.93 0.40
CA VAL A 235 -13.15 1.93 0.64
C VAL A 235 -12.65 0.82 1.56
N PRO A 236 -13.51 0.03 2.20
CA PRO A 236 -13.08 -1.13 2.98
C PRO A 236 -12.36 -2.20 2.14
N LEU A 237 -11.47 -2.96 2.79
CA LEU A 237 -10.80 -4.14 2.24
C LEU A 237 -11.81 -5.22 1.85
N GLU A 238 -11.71 -5.75 0.63
CA GLU A 238 -12.55 -6.83 0.11
C GLU A 238 -11.72 -8.10 -0.12
N PRO A 239 -12.03 -9.24 0.53
CA PRO A 239 -11.39 -10.51 0.22
C PRO A 239 -11.58 -10.90 -1.25
N VAL A 240 -10.51 -11.38 -1.89
CA VAL A 240 -10.55 -11.80 -3.29
C VAL A 240 -9.96 -13.20 -3.48
N LYS A 241 -10.42 -13.89 -4.52
CA LYS A 241 -9.97 -15.24 -4.88
C LYS A 241 -9.89 -15.40 -6.40
N ALA A 242 -9.23 -16.47 -6.85
CA ALA A 242 -9.22 -16.82 -8.26
C ALA A 242 -10.66 -16.97 -8.81
N GLY A 243 -10.91 -16.43 -9.98
CA GLY A 243 -12.21 -16.32 -10.63
C GLY A 243 -12.93 -15.00 -10.39
N ASP A 244 -12.55 -14.20 -9.38
CA ASP A 244 -13.14 -12.89 -9.17
C ASP A 244 -12.67 -11.87 -10.21
N PHE A 245 -13.56 -10.94 -10.55
CA PHE A 245 -13.27 -9.75 -11.35
C PHE A 245 -13.65 -8.51 -10.54
N MET A 246 -12.73 -7.55 -10.45
CA MET A 246 -12.99 -6.29 -9.78
C MET A 246 -12.79 -5.11 -10.71
N ARG A 247 -13.56 -4.06 -10.49
CA ARG A 247 -13.48 -2.77 -11.17
C ARG A 247 -13.65 -1.64 -10.17
N VAL A 248 -12.82 -0.62 -10.29
CA VAL A 248 -12.96 0.65 -9.58
C VAL A 248 -13.14 1.77 -10.60
N ASP A 249 -14.14 2.62 -10.37
CA ASP A 249 -14.38 3.86 -11.13
C ASP A 249 -14.25 5.04 -10.18
N ILE A 250 -13.46 6.05 -10.56
CA ILE A 250 -13.28 7.30 -9.79
C ILE A 250 -13.73 8.47 -10.63
N GLY A 251 -14.68 9.25 -10.13
CA GLY A 251 -15.26 10.38 -10.81
C GLY A 251 -14.21 11.40 -11.29
N GLY A 252 -14.18 11.68 -12.58
CA GLY A 252 -13.22 12.59 -13.22
C GLY A 252 -11.81 12.04 -13.40
N MET A 253 -11.55 10.76 -13.02
CA MET A 253 -10.22 10.16 -13.10
C MET A 253 -10.16 8.93 -14.02
N GLY A 254 -11.27 8.20 -14.16
CA GLY A 254 -11.34 6.97 -14.95
C GLY A 254 -11.46 5.73 -14.09
N SER A 255 -10.96 4.58 -14.60
CA SER A 255 -11.16 3.28 -13.94
C SER A 255 -9.88 2.44 -13.94
N ALA A 256 -9.87 1.43 -13.05
CA ALA A 256 -8.97 0.29 -13.11
C ALA A 256 -9.79 -1.00 -12.97
N SER A 257 -9.32 -2.08 -13.59
CA SER A 257 -9.96 -3.39 -13.48
C SER A 257 -8.93 -4.50 -13.40
N VAL A 258 -9.31 -5.60 -12.77
CA VAL A 258 -8.43 -6.74 -12.56
C VAL A 258 -9.24 -8.04 -12.57
N ARG A 259 -8.71 -9.06 -13.21
CA ARG A 259 -9.21 -10.44 -13.13
C ARG A 259 -8.21 -11.26 -12.33
N PHE A 260 -8.69 -11.91 -11.30
CA PHE A 260 -7.89 -12.83 -10.50
C PHE A 260 -7.96 -14.26 -11.07
N ILE A 261 -6.81 -14.90 -11.26
CA ILE A 261 -6.70 -16.28 -11.76
C ILE A 261 -5.83 -17.14 -10.85
#